data_2e0df6deff651b155d36363170d807b6
#
_entry.id   2e0df6deff651b155d36363170d807b6
#
_cell.length_a   1.000
_cell.length_b   1.000
_cell.length_c   1.000
_cell.angle_alpha   90.00
_cell.angle_beta   90.00
_cell.angle_gamma   90.00
#
_symmetry.space_group_name_H-M   'P 1'
#
loop_
_entity.id
_entity.type
_entity.pdbx_description
1 polymer ?
#
loop_
_entity_poly.entity_id
_entity_poly.type
_entity_poly.pdbx_seq_one_letter_code
_entity_poly.pdbx_strand_id
1 'polypeptide(L)'
;GHEFTEATAWQYRFFVPHDVNGMIQLFGGKETFTADLDDLFNTSDGVVGKASDITGLIGQYAHGNEPSHHMAYLYNYIGQPWKTQAMTRRLLDEMYAPTPEGIVGNEDCGQMSAWYILSAMGFYPVCPGSNEFALTTPVFEQVDLKLANGKTLTVTANNPAKNIYIDAVTFNGQPIDKNYITYEQLMQGGTLAFTLTDEPNMQRGTSDEAAPYSATEGNWVSIPYVNQDLHLFVDQTKVALASTTEGATIYYTLNGEEPDENSIKYVEPFELNTTKEIKAKAFKEGYKPSRTLTILATKAEFKPARQASGSVYGVNYVHVIGNFQKVEDLKND
;
A
#
# COMPACT_ATOMS: atom_id res chain seq x y z
N GLY A 1 22.59 11.44 -1.35
CA GLY A 1 21.78 11.15 -2.33
C GLY A 1 20.71 12.09 -2.71
N HIS A 2 20.64 12.34 -4.01
CA HIS A 2 19.52 13.06 -4.60
C HIS A 2 18.51 12.08 -5.23
N GLU A 3 18.74 10.78 -5.02
CA GLU A 3 17.94 9.71 -5.63
C GLU A 3 16.64 9.44 -4.88
N PHE A 4 16.55 9.85 -3.61
CA PHE A 4 15.41 9.61 -2.75
C PHE A 4 14.90 10.93 -2.17
N THR A 5 13.58 11.13 -2.18
CA THR A 5 12.94 12.28 -1.59
C THR A 5 12.71 12.04 -0.09
N GLU A 6 13.21 12.94 0.75
CA GLU A 6 13.00 12.95 2.22
C GLU A 6 13.32 11.61 2.92
N ALA A 7 14.22 10.83 2.35
CA ALA A 7 14.57 9.52 2.84
C ALA A 7 15.95 9.09 2.30
N THR A 8 16.37 7.91 2.69
CA THR A 8 17.56 7.24 2.17
C THR A 8 17.19 5.89 1.54
N ALA A 9 18.17 5.19 0.98
CA ALA A 9 17.98 3.83 0.49
C ALA A 9 17.50 2.86 1.57
N TRP A 10 17.77 3.14 2.86
CA TRP A 10 17.30 2.32 3.97
C TRP A 10 15.77 2.24 4.04
N GLN A 11 15.07 3.37 3.93
CA GLN A 11 13.63 3.41 3.98
C GLN A 11 13.03 2.88 2.66
N TYR A 12 13.54 3.33 1.51
CA TYR A 12 12.95 2.95 0.22
C TYR A 12 13.16 1.48 -0.18
N ARG A 13 14.18 0.78 0.34
CA ARG A 13 14.40 -0.64 0.03
C ARG A 13 13.27 -1.57 0.49
N PHE A 14 12.46 -1.13 1.45
CA PHE A 14 11.31 -1.88 1.96
C PHE A 14 9.97 -1.38 1.41
N PHE A 15 9.98 -0.41 0.48
CA PHE A 15 8.76 0.24 0.01
C PHE A 15 8.09 -0.54 -1.14
N VAL A 16 7.63 -1.75 -0.85
CA VAL A 16 6.85 -2.60 -1.75
C VAL A 16 5.62 -3.14 -1.00
N PRO A 17 4.73 -2.27 -0.46
CA PRO A 17 3.65 -2.69 0.43
C PRO A 17 2.61 -3.59 -0.23
N HIS A 18 2.50 -3.58 -1.56
CA HIS A 18 1.57 -4.40 -2.33
C HIS A 18 2.09 -5.82 -2.59
N ASP A 19 3.40 -6.06 -2.47
CA ASP A 19 4.03 -7.36 -2.76
C ASP A 19 5.18 -7.69 -1.80
N VAL A 20 4.85 -7.85 -0.54
CA VAL A 20 5.83 -8.15 0.51
C VAL A 20 6.49 -9.53 0.29
N ASN A 21 5.74 -10.54 -0.16
CA ASN A 21 6.31 -11.85 -0.44
C ASN A 21 7.28 -11.82 -1.63
N GLY A 22 6.96 -11.09 -2.69
CA GLY A 22 7.89 -10.87 -3.80
C GLY A 22 9.16 -10.15 -3.33
N MET A 23 9.02 -9.14 -2.47
CA MET A 23 10.16 -8.45 -1.85
C MET A 23 11.00 -9.42 -1.00
N ILE A 24 10.39 -10.25 -0.14
CA ILE A 24 11.08 -11.27 0.67
C ILE A 24 11.91 -12.21 -0.23
N GLN A 25 11.36 -12.64 -1.36
CA GLN A 25 12.09 -13.47 -2.32
C GLN A 25 13.30 -12.77 -2.93
N LEU A 26 13.16 -11.48 -3.28
CA LEU A 26 14.27 -10.66 -3.80
C LEU A 26 15.38 -10.43 -2.77
N PHE A 27 15.06 -10.42 -1.48
CA PHE A 27 16.03 -10.39 -0.39
C PHE A 27 16.74 -11.73 -0.14
N GLY A 28 16.32 -12.80 -0.82
CA GLY A 28 16.89 -14.14 -0.67
C GLY A 28 16.20 -15.02 0.36
N GLY A 29 14.97 -14.66 0.76
CA GLY A 29 14.14 -15.45 1.69
C GLY A 29 13.92 -14.78 3.04
N LYS A 30 13.12 -15.45 3.89
CA LYS A 30 12.67 -14.89 5.17
C LYS A 30 13.79 -14.58 6.14
N GLU A 31 14.81 -15.42 6.22
CA GLU A 31 15.95 -15.25 7.14
C GLU A 31 16.74 -14.00 6.81
N THR A 32 17.12 -13.83 5.53
CA THR A 32 17.88 -12.65 5.08
C THR A 32 17.02 -11.39 5.22
N PHE A 33 15.76 -11.45 4.82
CA PHE A 33 14.81 -10.33 4.96
C PHE A 33 14.65 -9.92 6.43
N THR A 34 14.55 -10.90 7.36
CA THR A 34 14.46 -10.63 8.80
C THR A 34 15.71 -9.91 9.31
N ALA A 35 16.91 -10.37 8.92
CA ALA A 35 18.15 -9.74 9.33
C ALA A 35 18.24 -8.29 8.85
N ASP A 36 17.92 -8.05 7.57
CA ASP A 36 17.89 -6.70 6.97
C ASP A 36 16.85 -5.77 7.64
N LEU A 37 15.68 -6.31 7.99
CA LEU A 37 14.64 -5.55 8.68
C LEU A 37 15.00 -5.25 10.14
N ASP A 38 15.64 -6.20 10.84
CA ASP A 38 16.18 -5.99 12.17
C ASP A 38 17.30 -4.94 12.13
N ASP A 39 18.18 -4.95 11.12
CA ASP A 39 19.22 -3.96 10.91
C ASP A 39 18.65 -2.55 10.69
N LEU A 40 17.55 -2.41 9.97
CA LEU A 40 16.87 -1.12 9.79
C LEU A 40 16.56 -0.45 11.14
N PHE A 41 16.06 -1.22 12.12
CA PHE A 41 15.67 -0.70 13.43
C PHE A 41 16.82 -0.61 14.44
N ASN A 42 17.93 -1.33 14.23
CA ASN A 42 19.03 -1.44 15.19
C ASN A 42 20.33 -0.71 14.77
N THR A 43 20.48 -0.36 13.50
CA THR A 43 21.67 0.33 13.02
C THR A 43 21.71 1.76 13.56
N SER A 44 22.69 2.05 14.39
CA SER A 44 22.85 3.35 15.06
C SER A 44 23.63 4.39 14.25
N ASP A 45 24.16 4.03 13.11
CA ASP A 45 24.90 4.95 12.24
C ASP A 45 23.94 6.03 11.74
N GLY A 46 24.17 7.27 12.14
CA GLY A 46 23.31 8.40 11.80
C GLY A 46 23.05 8.50 10.31
N VAL A 47 21.95 9.15 9.93
CA VAL A 47 21.58 9.37 8.52
C VAL A 47 22.75 10.03 7.79
N VAL A 48 23.41 9.29 6.89
CA VAL A 48 24.49 9.81 6.06
C VAL A 48 23.89 10.61 4.92
N GLY A 49 24.05 11.94 4.96
CA GLY A 49 23.63 12.86 3.89
C GLY A 49 22.83 14.06 4.42
N LYS A 50 22.66 15.06 3.57
CA LYS A 50 21.79 16.22 3.85
C LYS A 50 20.39 15.91 3.32
N ALA A 51 19.69 14.98 3.93
CA ALA A 51 18.25 14.88 3.72
C ALA A 51 17.58 15.78 4.77
N SER A 52 16.98 16.88 4.34
CA SER A 52 16.04 17.64 5.15
C SER A 52 14.82 16.75 5.40
N ASP A 53 14.20 16.91 6.56
CA ASP A 53 12.92 16.31 6.92
C ASP A 53 12.90 14.79 7.22
N ILE A 54 14.05 14.14 7.46
CA ILE A 54 14.09 12.81 8.08
C ILE A 54 14.00 12.96 9.59
N THR A 55 12.87 12.59 10.17
CA THR A 55 12.56 12.74 11.60
C THR A 55 12.02 11.44 12.21
N GLY A 56 12.01 11.36 13.56
CA GLY A 56 11.46 10.20 14.26
C GLY A 56 12.25 8.92 14.02
N LEU A 57 13.59 9.00 14.21
CA LEU A 57 14.49 7.89 13.92
C LEU A 57 14.48 6.83 15.03
N ILE A 58 14.36 5.56 14.63
CA ILE A 58 14.74 4.37 15.38
C ILE A 58 15.69 3.57 14.49
N GLY A 59 16.98 3.58 14.78
CA GLY A 59 18.01 3.12 13.85
C GLY A 59 17.96 3.92 12.54
N GLN A 60 17.71 3.27 11.43
CA GLN A 60 17.51 3.88 10.10
C GLN A 60 16.03 3.99 9.71
N TYR A 61 15.11 3.50 10.54
CA TYR A 61 13.68 3.72 10.36
C TYR A 61 13.34 5.19 10.67
N ALA A 62 12.55 5.82 9.81
CA ALA A 62 12.15 7.24 9.94
C ALA A 62 10.63 7.35 10.01
N HIS A 63 10.09 7.53 11.23
CA HIS A 63 8.63 7.56 11.44
C HIS A 63 7.95 8.79 10.85
N GLY A 64 8.66 9.91 10.80
CA GLY A 64 8.12 11.17 10.29
C GLY A 64 7.84 11.20 8.78
N ASN A 65 7.98 10.07 8.07
CA ASN A 65 7.75 9.96 6.63
C ASN A 65 6.96 8.69 6.29
N GLU A 66 5.96 8.82 5.42
CA GLU A 66 5.02 7.78 5.04
C GLU A 66 5.65 6.53 4.42
N PRO A 67 6.74 6.61 3.63
CA PRO A 67 7.40 5.40 3.12
C PRO A 67 7.81 4.40 4.21
N SER A 68 7.90 4.83 5.47
CA SER A 68 8.28 3.99 6.60
C SER A 68 7.08 3.33 7.32
N HIS A 69 5.87 3.86 7.20
CA HIS A 69 4.73 3.56 8.08
C HIS A 69 4.29 2.09 8.09
N HIS A 70 4.55 1.34 7.03
CA HIS A 70 4.22 -0.08 6.93
C HIS A 70 5.30 -1.01 7.51
N MET A 71 6.55 -0.51 7.69
CA MET A 71 7.72 -1.37 7.94
C MET A 71 7.66 -2.15 9.24
N ALA A 72 7.14 -1.54 10.32
CA ALA A 72 6.96 -2.24 11.60
C ALA A 72 5.99 -3.43 11.50
N TYR A 73 5.11 -3.45 10.48
CA TYR A 73 4.16 -4.51 10.23
C TYR A 73 4.70 -5.64 9.36
N LEU A 74 5.87 -5.48 8.75
CA LEU A 74 6.45 -6.48 7.84
C LEU A 74 6.79 -7.80 8.54
N TYR A 75 7.02 -7.77 9.86
CA TYR A 75 7.23 -9.00 10.64
C TYR A 75 6.01 -9.94 10.64
N ASN A 76 4.79 -9.42 10.41
CA ASN A 76 3.59 -10.24 10.25
C ASN A 76 3.64 -11.16 9.02
N TYR A 77 4.42 -10.78 8.00
CA TYR A 77 4.57 -11.54 6.74
C TYR A 77 5.63 -12.65 6.82
N ILE A 78 6.55 -12.54 7.79
CA ILE A 78 7.64 -13.51 7.98
C ILE A 78 7.43 -14.45 9.18
N GLY A 79 6.20 -14.46 9.74
CA GLY A 79 5.85 -15.34 10.86
C GLY A 79 6.45 -14.91 12.19
N GLN A 80 6.75 -13.63 12.38
CA GLN A 80 7.28 -13.07 13.63
C GLN A 80 6.41 -11.91 14.17
N PRO A 81 5.07 -12.09 14.33
CA PRO A 81 4.16 -11.01 14.68
C PRO A 81 4.47 -10.33 16.03
N TRP A 82 5.12 -11.03 16.95
CA TRP A 82 5.55 -10.43 18.23
C TRP A 82 6.54 -9.26 18.04
N LYS A 83 7.37 -9.28 16.98
CA LYS A 83 8.24 -8.16 16.64
C LYS A 83 7.45 -6.95 16.14
N THR A 84 6.40 -7.17 15.31
CA THR A 84 5.44 -6.10 14.96
C THR A 84 4.86 -5.48 16.22
N GLN A 85 4.37 -6.29 17.17
CA GLN A 85 3.73 -5.83 18.39
C GLN A 85 4.68 -5.00 19.26
N ALA A 86 5.92 -5.47 19.46
CA ALA A 86 6.94 -4.74 20.21
C ALA A 86 7.32 -3.42 19.52
N MET A 87 7.54 -3.44 18.21
CA MET A 87 7.98 -2.26 17.47
C MET A 87 6.88 -1.21 17.33
N THR A 88 5.65 -1.61 17.02
CA THR A 88 4.52 -0.66 16.96
C THR A 88 4.23 -0.03 18.31
N ARG A 89 4.34 -0.80 19.42
CA ARG A 89 4.24 -0.25 20.77
C ARG A 89 5.33 0.78 21.03
N ARG A 90 6.56 0.47 20.70
CA ARG A 90 7.69 1.39 20.83
C ARG A 90 7.47 2.68 20.05
N LEU A 91 6.97 2.59 18.81
CA LEU A 91 6.66 3.76 17.98
C LEU A 91 5.54 4.61 18.60
N LEU A 92 4.48 3.99 19.10
CA LEU A 92 3.38 4.70 19.76
C LEU A 92 3.85 5.44 21.01
N ASP A 93 4.76 4.85 21.79
CA ASP A 93 5.24 5.40 23.05
C ASP A 93 6.34 6.47 22.83
N GLU A 94 7.22 6.34 21.82
CA GLU A 94 8.37 7.22 21.61
C GLU A 94 8.11 8.35 20.60
N MET A 95 7.19 8.16 19.62
CA MET A 95 6.99 9.09 18.49
C MET A 95 5.79 10.02 18.66
N TYR A 96 4.99 9.80 19.70
CA TYR A 96 3.79 10.60 19.98
C TYR A 96 3.73 11.02 21.44
N ALA A 97 3.25 12.24 21.67
CA ALA A 97 3.08 12.79 23.01
C ALA A 97 1.79 13.64 23.10
N PRO A 98 1.14 13.75 24.27
CA PRO A 98 -0.06 14.56 24.43
C PRO A 98 0.27 16.07 24.60
N THR A 99 1.03 16.62 23.66
CA THR A 99 1.46 18.03 23.61
C THR A 99 1.19 18.59 22.21
N PRO A 100 1.16 19.92 22.03
CA PRO A 100 1.01 20.52 20.70
C PRO A 100 2.06 20.09 19.69
N GLU A 101 3.29 19.80 20.14
CA GLU A 101 4.41 19.29 19.33
C GLU A 101 4.55 17.78 19.42
N GLY A 102 3.49 17.07 19.78
CA GLY A 102 3.52 15.64 20.11
C GLY A 102 3.57 14.69 18.92
N ILE A 103 3.72 15.18 17.70
CA ILE A 103 3.90 14.40 16.47
C ILE A 103 5.29 14.65 15.92
N VAL A 104 6.05 13.61 15.64
CA VAL A 104 7.36 13.76 14.99
C VAL A 104 7.19 14.09 13.51
N GLY A 105 7.88 15.13 13.03
CA GLY A 105 7.77 15.60 11.65
C GLY A 105 6.48 16.38 11.39
N ASN A 106 6.03 16.38 10.14
CA ASN A 106 4.81 17.03 9.72
C ASN A 106 3.60 16.10 9.90
N GLU A 107 2.40 16.68 10.00
CA GLU A 107 1.14 15.91 10.12
C GLU A 107 0.76 15.20 8.81
N ASP A 108 1.10 15.83 7.68
CA ASP A 108 0.87 15.37 6.31
C ASP A 108 -0.60 14.99 6.03
N CYS A 109 -1.45 16.00 6.17
CA CYS A 109 -2.88 15.91 5.88
C CYS A 109 -3.62 14.83 6.69
N GLY A 110 -3.16 14.53 7.89
CA GLY A 110 -3.78 13.57 8.80
C GLY A 110 -3.17 12.17 8.77
N GLN A 111 -2.12 11.93 7.98
CA GLN A 111 -1.50 10.60 7.87
C GLN A 111 -0.85 10.17 9.20
N MET A 112 -0.16 11.07 9.89
CA MET A 112 0.49 10.76 11.16
C MET A 112 -0.53 10.44 12.25
N SER A 113 -1.60 11.23 12.36
CA SER A 113 -2.71 10.96 13.29
C SER A 113 -3.45 9.66 12.93
N ALA A 114 -3.69 9.39 11.64
CA ALA A 114 -4.33 8.18 11.18
C ALA A 114 -3.51 6.94 11.53
N TRP A 115 -2.18 6.99 11.36
CA TRP A 115 -1.28 5.91 11.76
C TRP A 115 -1.38 5.63 13.27
N TYR A 116 -1.31 6.70 14.09
CA TYR A 116 -1.47 6.56 15.53
C TYR A 116 -2.80 5.94 15.90
N ILE A 117 -3.91 6.49 15.42
CA ILE A 117 -5.27 6.06 15.78
C ILE A 117 -5.49 4.59 15.41
N LEU A 118 -5.15 4.19 14.18
CA LEU A 118 -5.33 2.82 13.71
C LEU A 118 -4.42 1.86 14.47
N SER A 119 -3.14 2.17 14.61
CA SER A 119 -2.19 1.34 15.35
C SER A 119 -2.56 1.22 16.84
N ALA A 120 -3.03 2.31 17.46
CA ALA A 120 -3.51 2.31 18.85
C ALA A 120 -4.78 1.47 19.06
N MET A 121 -5.59 1.26 18.00
CA MET A 121 -6.72 0.34 18.00
C MET A 121 -6.31 -1.12 17.71
N GLY A 122 -5.07 -1.38 17.34
CA GLY A 122 -4.53 -2.72 17.14
C GLY A 122 -4.54 -3.24 15.71
N PHE A 123 -4.67 -2.39 14.69
CA PHE A 123 -4.61 -2.79 13.28
C PHE A 123 -4.20 -1.63 12.37
N TYR A 124 -3.61 -1.94 11.21
CA TYR A 124 -3.17 -0.94 10.23
C TYR A 124 -3.22 -1.48 8.78
N PRO A 125 -3.65 -0.69 7.78
CA PRO A 125 -3.68 -1.10 6.38
C PRO A 125 -2.28 -0.99 5.76
N VAL A 126 -1.51 -2.08 5.74
CA VAL A 126 -0.15 -2.12 5.18
C VAL A 126 -0.15 -1.85 3.67
N CYS A 127 -1.13 -2.42 2.97
CA CYS A 127 -1.30 -2.28 1.53
C CYS A 127 -2.60 -1.51 1.23
N PRO A 128 -2.56 -0.20 1.00
CA PRO A 128 -3.72 0.55 0.54
C PRO A 128 -4.26 -0.05 -0.77
N GLY A 129 -5.56 -0.33 -0.79
CA GLY A 129 -6.23 -1.00 -1.91
C GLY A 129 -6.43 -2.51 -1.72
N SER A 130 -5.80 -3.14 -0.71
CA SER A 130 -6.26 -4.42 -0.19
C SER A 130 -7.41 -4.20 0.81
N ASN A 131 -8.16 -5.25 1.12
CA ASN A 131 -9.20 -5.20 2.15
C ASN A 131 -8.72 -5.69 3.51
N GLU A 132 -7.43 -5.83 3.73
CA GLU A 132 -6.83 -6.39 4.94
C GLU A 132 -6.11 -5.35 5.77
N PHE A 133 -6.26 -5.48 7.08
CA PHE A 133 -5.59 -4.69 8.10
C PHE A 133 -4.72 -5.62 8.94
N ALA A 134 -3.40 -5.41 8.90
CA ALA A 134 -2.45 -6.16 9.69
C ALA A 134 -2.66 -5.87 11.19
N LEU A 135 -2.62 -6.90 12.03
CA LEU A 135 -2.85 -6.80 13.46
C LEU A 135 -1.58 -6.39 14.22
N THR A 136 -1.78 -5.58 15.23
CA THR A 136 -0.82 -5.25 16.28
C THR A 136 -1.53 -5.19 17.63
N THR A 137 -0.87 -4.72 18.68
CA THR A 137 -1.44 -4.67 20.04
C THR A 137 -2.13 -3.34 20.29
N PRO A 138 -3.44 -3.33 20.70
CA PRO A 138 -4.11 -2.12 21.14
C PRO A 138 -3.42 -1.50 22.35
N VAL A 139 -3.54 -0.17 22.51
CA VAL A 139 -3.03 0.56 23.69
C VAL A 139 -4.14 0.95 24.67
N PHE A 140 -5.39 0.76 24.30
CA PHE A 140 -6.57 1.05 25.15
C PHE A 140 -7.26 -0.25 25.56
N GLU A 141 -7.83 -0.26 26.76
CA GLU A 141 -8.64 -1.40 27.24
C GLU A 141 -9.91 -1.59 26.42
N GLN A 142 -10.49 -0.48 25.97
CA GLN A 142 -11.67 -0.48 25.09
C GLN A 142 -11.69 0.75 24.19
N VAL A 143 -12.07 0.51 22.94
CA VAL A 143 -12.41 1.56 21.95
C VAL A 143 -13.71 1.20 21.26
N ASP A 144 -14.65 2.14 21.23
CA ASP A 144 -15.91 2.01 20.51
C ASP A 144 -15.89 2.89 19.24
N LEU A 145 -15.82 2.27 18.08
CA LEU A 145 -15.83 2.94 16.80
C LEU A 145 -17.23 2.90 16.17
N LYS A 146 -17.82 4.09 15.97
CA LYS A 146 -19.07 4.24 15.25
C LYS A 146 -18.84 4.15 13.75
N LEU A 147 -19.37 3.12 13.12
CA LEU A 147 -19.19 2.87 11.69
C LEU A 147 -20.20 3.66 10.85
N ALA A 148 -19.84 3.97 9.62
CA ALA A 148 -20.69 4.71 8.67
C ALA A 148 -22.03 4.02 8.37
N ASN A 149 -22.10 2.69 8.53
CA ASN A 149 -23.33 1.91 8.38
C ASN A 149 -24.22 1.88 9.63
N GLY A 150 -23.90 2.69 10.65
CA GLY A 150 -24.66 2.80 11.90
C GLY A 150 -24.34 1.73 12.95
N LYS A 151 -23.50 0.76 12.63
CA LYS A 151 -23.03 -0.25 13.60
C LYS A 151 -21.91 0.30 14.48
N THR A 152 -21.55 -0.45 15.50
CA THR A 152 -20.40 -0.15 16.37
C THR A 152 -19.43 -1.33 16.31
N LEU A 153 -18.15 -1.03 16.12
CA LEU A 153 -17.06 -1.96 16.36
C LEU A 153 -16.46 -1.62 17.73
N THR A 154 -16.47 -2.58 18.66
CA THR A 154 -15.81 -2.47 19.96
C THR A 154 -14.51 -3.26 19.90
N VAL A 155 -13.38 -2.60 20.11
CA VAL A 155 -12.08 -3.25 20.32
C VAL A 155 -11.80 -3.34 21.79
N THR A 156 -11.43 -4.53 22.30
CA THR A 156 -11.10 -4.72 23.72
C THR A 156 -9.75 -5.40 23.91
N ALA A 157 -9.02 -5.01 24.96
CA ALA A 157 -7.74 -5.62 25.33
C ALA A 157 -7.58 -5.64 26.86
N ASN A 158 -7.03 -6.72 27.41
CA ASN A 158 -6.78 -6.85 28.83
C ASN A 158 -5.43 -6.21 29.21
N ASN A 159 -5.47 -5.21 30.09
CA ASN A 159 -4.30 -4.56 30.68
C ASN A 159 -3.21 -4.17 29.64
N PRO A 160 -3.55 -3.42 28.57
CA PRO A 160 -2.61 -3.10 27.51
C PRO A 160 -1.45 -2.18 27.93
N ALA A 161 -1.57 -1.54 29.10
CA ALA A 161 -0.48 -0.75 29.67
C ALA A 161 0.75 -1.63 30.06
N LYS A 162 0.53 -2.90 30.41
CA LYS A 162 1.57 -3.85 30.79
C LYS A 162 1.78 -4.91 29.72
N ASN A 163 0.70 -5.43 29.16
CA ASN A 163 0.70 -6.54 28.24
C ASN A 163 0.81 -6.01 26.80
N ILE A 164 1.92 -6.26 26.16
CA ILE A 164 2.21 -5.74 24.82
C ILE A 164 2.23 -6.81 23.73
N TYR A 165 1.97 -8.07 24.07
CA TYR A 165 1.99 -9.18 23.12
C TYR A 165 0.62 -9.85 23.03
N ILE A 166 0.25 -10.27 21.83
CA ILE A 166 -0.99 -10.96 21.53
C ILE A 166 -0.84 -12.45 21.81
N ASP A 167 -1.64 -12.96 22.75
CA ASP A 167 -1.82 -14.39 22.97
C ASP A 167 -2.93 -14.95 22.08
N ALA A 168 -4.10 -14.30 22.07
CA ALA A 168 -5.23 -14.68 21.24
C ALA A 168 -5.99 -13.45 20.72
N VAL A 169 -6.67 -13.62 19.59
CA VAL A 169 -7.62 -12.64 19.05
C VAL A 169 -8.91 -13.36 18.71
N THR A 170 -10.04 -12.73 19.04
CA THR A 170 -11.35 -13.20 18.59
C THR A 170 -12.15 -12.08 17.96
N PHE A 171 -12.96 -12.42 16.96
CA PHE A 171 -13.95 -11.51 16.39
C PHE A 171 -15.34 -12.10 16.57
N ASN A 172 -16.20 -11.39 17.31
CA ASN A 172 -17.53 -11.86 17.71
C ASN A 172 -17.50 -13.26 18.35
N GLY A 173 -16.47 -13.52 19.18
CA GLY A 173 -16.25 -14.80 19.86
C GLY A 173 -15.63 -15.90 19.02
N GLN A 174 -15.39 -15.67 17.73
CA GLN A 174 -14.70 -16.64 16.86
C GLN A 174 -13.20 -16.35 16.82
N PRO A 175 -12.33 -17.35 16.96
CA PRO A 175 -10.87 -17.16 16.90
C PRO A 175 -10.40 -16.59 15.56
N ILE A 176 -9.40 -15.72 15.64
CA ILE A 176 -8.62 -15.23 14.49
C ILE A 176 -7.17 -15.69 14.66
N ASP A 177 -6.77 -16.69 13.87
CA ASP A 177 -5.39 -17.20 13.84
C ASP A 177 -4.51 -16.43 12.85
N LYS A 178 -5.13 -15.57 12.02
CA LYS A 178 -4.45 -14.71 11.06
C LYS A 178 -3.77 -13.52 11.75
N ASN A 179 -2.76 -12.96 11.10
CA ASN A 179 -2.14 -11.69 11.50
C ASN A 179 -2.83 -10.47 10.87
N TYR A 180 -4.07 -10.65 10.43
CA TYR A 180 -4.89 -9.59 9.84
C TYR A 180 -6.38 -9.81 10.11
N ILE A 181 -7.14 -8.75 9.91
CA ILE A 181 -8.62 -8.72 9.87
C ILE A 181 -9.05 -8.02 8.59
N THR A 182 -10.19 -8.42 8.00
CA THR A 182 -10.64 -7.79 6.76
C THR A 182 -11.55 -6.59 7.00
N TYR A 183 -11.62 -5.69 6.02
CA TYR A 183 -12.55 -4.56 6.03
C TYR A 183 -14.00 -5.02 6.21
N GLU A 184 -14.40 -6.09 5.53
CA GLU A 184 -15.74 -6.65 5.65
C GLU A 184 -16.05 -7.11 7.08
N GLN A 185 -15.09 -7.75 7.76
CA GLN A 185 -15.25 -8.13 9.17
C GLN A 185 -15.40 -6.86 10.04
N LEU A 186 -14.52 -5.87 9.90
CA LEU A 186 -14.61 -4.62 10.66
C LEU A 186 -15.98 -3.95 10.45
N MET A 187 -16.47 -3.88 9.22
CA MET A 187 -17.75 -3.26 8.87
C MET A 187 -18.98 -4.07 9.32
N GLN A 188 -18.82 -5.33 9.72
CA GLN A 188 -19.91 -6.06 10.37
C GLN A 188 -20.28 -5.47 11.73
N GLY A 189 -19.33 -4.78 12.38
CA GLY A 189 -19.45 -4.35 13.76
C GLY A 189 -19.41 -5.52 14.75
N GLY A 190 -19.56 -5.24 16.00
CA GLY A 190 -19.42 -6.24 17.07
C GLY A 190 -18.12 -6.08 17.83
N THR A 191 -17.52 -7.18 18.33
CA THR A 191 -16.37 -7.12 19.22
C THR A 191 -15.13 -7.79 18.63
N LEU A 192 -14.05 -7.02 18.47
CA LEU A 192 -12.70 -7.50 18.24
C LEU A 192 -11.97 -7.52 19.59
N ALA A 193 -11.73 -8.71 20.13
CA ALA A 193 -11.15 -8.88 21.46
C ALA A 193 -9.74 -9.46 21.39
N PHE A 194 -8.80 -8.77 22.04
CA PHE A 194 -7.42 -9.17 22.18
C PHE A 194 -7.17 -9.71 23.60
N THR A 195 -6.65 -10.92 23.69
CA THR A 195 -6.04 -11.43 24.92
C THR A 195 -4.56 -11.16 24.85
N LEU A 196 -4.06 -10.35 25.77
CA LEU A 196 -2.68 -9.88 25.79
C LEU A 196 -1.88 -10.48 26.94
N THR A 197 -0.57 -10.61 26.74
CA THR A 197 0.43 -11.08 27.71
C THR A 197 1.62 -10.12 27.78
N ASP A 198 2.43 -10.24 28.82
CA ASP A 198 3.69 -9.48 28.97
C ASP A 198 4.90 -10.21 28.35
N GLU A 199 4.74 -11.46 27.95
CA GLU A 199 5.75 -12.25 27.24
C GLU A 199 5.30 -12.57 25.80
N PRO A 200 6.24 -12.60 24.81
CA PRO A 200 5.90 -12.84 23.42
C PRO A 200 5.38 -14.25 23.17
N ASN A 201 4.22 -14.39 22.51
CA ASN A 201 3.75 -15.67 22.02
C ASN A 201 4.40 -15.97 20.66
N MET A 202 5.44 -16.82 20.68
CA MET A 202 6.20 -17.20 19.48
C MET A 202 5.56 -18.38 18.70
N GLN A 203 4.32 -18.71 19.01
CA GLN A 203 3.58 -19.80 18.34
C GLN A 203 2.43 -19.28 17.49
N ARG A 204 1.82 -18.15 17.90
CA ARG A 204 0.69 -17.56 17.21
C ARG A 204 1.12 -16.84 15.93
N GLY A 205 0.41 -17.08 14.82
CA GLY A 205 0.56 -16.32 13.58
C GLY A 205 1.89 -16.56 12.86
N THR A 206 2.54 -17.72 13.08
CA THR A 206 3.85 -18.04 12.52
C THR A 206 3.78 -18.73 11.16
N SER A 207 2.62 -19.28 10.79
CA SER A 207 2.44 -19.98 9.51
C SER A 207 2.32 -18.99 8.34
N ASP A 208 2.62 -19.46 7.13
CA ASP A 208 2.51 -18.66 5.90
C ASP A 208 1.06 -18.22 5.64
N GLU A 209 0.08 -19.07 6.00
CA GLU A 209 -1.34 -18.78 5.85
C GLU A 209 -1.83 -17.69 6.82
N ALA A 210 -1.09 -17.42 7.89
CA ALA A 210 -1.42 -16.37 8.84
C ALA A 210 -1.00 -14.98 8.35
N ALA A 211 -0.12 -14.89 7.35
CA ALA A 211 0.39 -13.63 6.81
C ALA A 211 -0.73 -12.81 6.12
N PRO A 212 -0.65 -11.47 6.14
CA PRO A 212 -1.53 -10.62 5.35
C PRO A 212 -1.30 -10.78 3.84
N TYR A 213 -2.19 -10.21 3.04
CA TYR A 213 -2.14 -10.24 1.57
C TYR A 213 -0.80 -9.74 1.01
N SER A 214 -0.34 -10.44 -0.02
CA SER A 214 0.75 -10.02 -0.89
C SER A 214 0.41 -10.40 -2.34
N ALA A 215 0.81 -9.58 -3.32
CA ALA A 215 0.53 -9.85 -4.73
C ALA A 215 1.15 -11.19 -5.20
N THR A 216 2.29 -11.55 -4.64
CA THR A 216 2.98 -12.84 -4.87
C THR A 216 2.58 -13.87 -3.81
N GLU A 217 1.29 -14.02 -3.51
CA GLU A 217 0.82 -15.06 -2.59
C GLU A 217 0.74 -16.42 -3.25
N GLY A 218 1.62 -17.30 -2.85
CA GLY A 218 1.60 -18.70 -3.28
C GLY A 218 1.66 -18.81 -4.81
N ASN A 219 0.76 -19.62 -5.37
CA ASN A 219 0.72 -19.91 -6.80
C ASN A 219 -0.22 -18.93 -7.58
N TRP A 220 -0.10 -17.62 -7.41
CA TRP A 220 -0.80 -16.66 -8.24
C TRP A 220 -0.02 -16.35 -9.53
N VAL A 221 -0.75 -16.25 -10.63
CA VAL A 221 -0.17 -15.75 -11.88
C VAL A 221 -0.09 -14.23 -11.83
N SER A 222 1.04 -13.67 -12.25
CA SER A 222 1.24 -12.22 -12.33
C SER A 222 0.28 -11.59 -13.34
N ILE A 223 -0.21 -10.38 -13.02
CA ILE A 223 -1.07 -9.62 -13.93
C ILE A 223 -0.34 -9.41 -15.26
N PRO A 224 -0.99 -9.62 -16.41
CA PRO A 224 -0.43 -9.25 -17.70
C PRO A 224 -0.06 -7.76 -17.75
N TYR A 225 0.94 -7.42 -18.54
CA TYR A 225 1.37 -6.04 -18.73
C TYR A 225 1.71 -5.75 -20.19
N VAL A 226 1.79 -4.48 -20.52
CA VAL A 226 2.27 -3.97 -21.80
C VAL A 226 3.50 -3.10 -21.59
N ASN A 227 4.48 -3.16 -22.49
CA ASN A 227 5.73 -2.39 -22.39
C ASN A 227 5.65 -1.02 -23.10
N GLN A 228 4.46 -0.61 -23.53
CA GLN A 228 4.23 0.60 -24.29
C GLN A 228 3.00 1.34 -23.79
N ASP A 229 2.97 2.66 -23.98
CA ASP A 229 1.78 3.45 -23.70
C ASP A 229 0.74 3.22 -24.82
N LEU A 230 -0.43 2.72 -24.43
CA LEU A 230 -1.56 2.46 -25.32
C LEU A 230 -2.72 3.44 -25.14
N HIS A 231 -2.61 4.40 -24.20
CA HIS A 231 -3.74 5.28 -23.87
C HIS A 231 -4.16 6.16 -25.02
N LEU A 232 -3.21 6.55 -25.88
CA LEU A 232 -3.50 7.35 -27.07
C LEU A 232 -2.61 6.93 -28.24
N PHE A 233 -3.21 6.63 -29.40
CA PHE A 233 -2.47 6.30 -30.63
C PHE A 233 -3.07 7.00 -31.86
N VAL A 234 -2.22 7.17 -32.88
CA VAL A 234 -2.58 7.71 -34.20
C VAL A 234 -2.72 6.53 -35.15
N ASP A 235 -3.53 6.58 -36.16
CA ASP A 235 -3.74 5.56 -37.19
C ASP A 235 -3.95 4.13 -36.66
N GLN A 236 -2.88 3.47 -36.22
CA GLN A 236 -2.88 2.11 -35.68
C GLN A 236 -1.80 1.95 -34.60
N THR A 237 -1.99 0.97 -33.72
CA THR A 237 -1.01 0.57 -32.71
C THR A 237 -0.94 -0.94 -32.58
N LYS A 238 0.22 -1.45 -32.15
CA LYS A 238 0.44 -2.88 -31.94
C LYS A 238 0.44 -3.17 -30.45
N VAL A 239 -0.41 -4.08 -30.00
CA VAL A 239 -0.53 -4.49 -28.58
C VAL A 239 0.32 -5.72 -28.35
N ALA A 240 1.32 -5.60 -27.46
CA ALA A 240 2.15 -6.70 -27.01
C ALA A 240 1.91 -6.96 -25.52
N LEU A 241 1.28 -8.08 -25.19
CA LEU A 241 1.02 -8.52 -23.82
C LEU A 241 2.15 -9.44 -23.33
N ALA A 242 2.51 -9.32 -22.08
CA ALA A 242 3.48 -10.20 -21.43
C ALA A 242 3.05 -10.49 -19.98
N SER A 243 3.61 -11.55 -19.39
CA SER A 243 3.48 -11.88 -17.97
C SER A 243 4.86 -12.27 -17.41
N THR A 244 5.15 -11.89 -16.19
CA THR A 244 6.38 -12.30 -15.49
C THR A 244 6.32 -13.73 -14.97
N THR A 245 5.13 -14.34 -14.92
CA THR A 245 4.99 -15.75 -14.54
C THR A 245 5.37 -16.63 -15.73
N GLU A 246 6.50 -17.30 -15.66
CA GLU A 246 6.97 -18.21 -16.67
C GLU A 246 5.95 -19.33 -16.95
N GLY A 247 5.67 -19.59 -18.23
CA GLY A 247 4.72 -20.62 -18.66
C GLY A 247 3.23 -20.25 -18.46
N ALA A 248 2.92 -19.01 -18.10
CA ALA A 248 1.55 -18.55 -18.06
C ALA A 248 0.97 -18.33 -19.46
N THR A 249 -0.32 -18.65 -19.64
CA THR A 249 -1.08 -18.37 -20.85
C THR A 249 -1.95 -17.15 -20.63
N ILE A 250 -1.87 -16.15 -21.51
CA ILE A 250 -2.68 -14.94 -21.46
C ILE A 250 -3.90 -15.10 -22.36
N TYR A 251 -5.06 -14.72 -21.84
CA TYR A 251 -6.31 -14.57 -22.59
C TYR A 251 -6.78 -13.12 -22.50
N TYR A 252 -7.44 -12.62 -23.57
CA TYR A 252 -7.87 -11.24 -23.59
C TYR A 252 -9.21 -11.07 -24.32
N THR A 253 -9.85 -9.92 -24.06
CA THR A 253 -11.07 -9.46 -24.74
C THR A 253 -10.86 -8.03 -25.26
N LEU A 254 -11.66 -7.63 -26.24
CA LEU A 254 -11.66 -6.28 -26.86
C LEU A 254 -13.03 -5.59 -26.76
N ASN A 255 -13.92 -6.15 -25.96
CA ASN A 255 -15.32 -5.70 -25.79
C ASN A 255 -15.66 -5.31 -24.36
N GLY A 256 -14.65 -5.27 -23.46
CA GLY A 256 -14.82 -4.95 -22.05
C GLY A 256 -15.33 -6.09 -21.16
N GLU A 257 -15.58 -7.29 -21.72
CA GLU A 257 -15.92 -8.46 -20.91
C GLU A 257 -14.70 -8.97 -20.14
N GLU A 258 -14.97 -9.62 -19.00
CA GLU A 258 -13.91 -10.22 -18.18
C GLU A 258 -13.32 -11.46 -18.89
N PRO A 259 -11.98 -11.53 -19.11
CA PRO A 259 -11.36 -12.67 -19.77
C PRO A 259 -11.39 -13.94 -18.91
N ASP A 260 -11.66 -15.06 -19.58
CA ASP A 260 -11.53 -16.42 -19.07
C ASP A 260 -10.75 -17.30 -20.05
N GLU A 261 -10.59 -18.59 -19.76
CA GLU A 261 -9.86 -19.55 -20.60
C GLU A 261 -10.56 -19.88 -21.94
N ASN A 262 -11.81 -19.40 -22.16
CA ASN A 262 -12.53 -19.48 -23.43
C ASN A 262 -12.40 -18.22 -24.27
N SER A 263 -11.79 -17.17 -23.73
CA SER A 263 -11.54 -15.90 -24.40
C SER A 263 -10.42 -16.04 -25.46
N ILE A 264 -10.09 -14.95 -26.16
CA ILE A 264 -9.05 -14.98 -27.19
C ILE A 264 -7.71 -15.26 -26.53
N LYS A 265 -7.06 -16.37 -26.91
CA LYS A 265 -5.73 -16.71 -26.44
C LYS A 265 -4.70 -15.79 -27.09
N TYR A 266 -3.87 -15.13 -26.30
CA TYR A 266 -2.76 -14.33 -26.80
C TYR A 266 -1.61 -15.24 -27.24
N VAL A 267 -1.22 -15.13 -28.49
CA VAL A 267 -0.12 -15.91 -29.11
C VAL A 267 0.98 -14.98 -29.60
N GLU A 268 0.60 -13.87 -30.21
CA GLU A 268 1.51 -12.87 -30.77
C GLU A 268 0.90 -11.46 -30.71
N PRO A 269 1.70 -10.40 -30.82
CA PRO A 269 1.19 -9.03 -30.81
C PRO A 269 0.16 -8.78 -31.93
N PHE A 270 -0.97 -8.16 -31.59
CA PHE A 270 -2.08 -7.85 -32.50
C PHE A 270 -2.23 -6.33 -32.72
N GLU A 271 -2.85 -5.95 -33.81
CA GLU A 271 -3.05 -4.55 -34.19
C GLU A 271 -4.42 -4.01 -33.79
N LEU A 272 -4.45 -2.74 -33.35
CA LEU A 272 -5.66 -1.95 -33.16
C LEU A 272 -5.64 -0.75 -34.11
N ASN A 273 -6.78 -0.51 -34.75
CA ASN A 273 -7.02 0.65 -35.63
C ASN A 273 -8.23 1.49 -35.19
N THR A 274 -8.89 1.11 -34.12
CA THR A 274 -10.02 1.80 -33.47
C THR A 274 -9.82 1.79 -31.97
N THR A 275 -10.47 2.72 -31.27
CA THR A 275 -10.56 2.72 -29.80
C THR A 275 -11.13 1.40 -29.29
N LYS A 276 -10.44 0.78 -28.35
CA LYS A 276 -10.86 -0.47 -27.71
C LYS A 276 -10.53 -0.48 -26.23
N GLU A 277 -11.41 -1.07 -25.43
CA GLU A 277 -11.10 -1.50 -24.10
C GLU A 277 -10.52 -2.92 -24.15
N ILE A 278 -9.25 -3.03 -23.75
CA ILE A 278 -8.53 -4.31 -23.68
C ILE A 278 -8.61 -4.78 -22.24
N LYS A 279 -9.12 -5.98 -22.03
CA LYS A 279 -8.94 -6.69 -20.77
C LYS A 279 -8.11 -7.94 -21.01
N ALA A 280 -7.15 -8.19 -20.14
CA ALA A 280 -6.27 -9.36 -20.25
C ALA A 280 -6.05 -10.01 -18.89
N LYS A 281 -6.04 -11.35 -18.88
CA LYS A 281 -5.88 -12.17 -17.70
C LYS A 281 -4.98 -13.36 -18.02
N ALA A 282 -4.12 -13.74 -17.09
CA ALA A 282 -3.17 -14.82 -17.28
C ALA A 282 -3.54 -16.02 -16.39
N PHE A 283 -3.32 -17.22 -16.93
CA PHE A 283 -3.63 -18.51 -16.31
C PHE A 283 -2.43 -19.44 -16.39
N LYS A 284 -2.27 -20.29 -15.37
CA LYS A 284 -1.27 -21.36 -15.35
C LYS A 284 -1.79 -22.49 -14.48
N GLU A 285 -1.61 -23.73 -14.94
CA GLU A 285 -2.01 -24.92 -14.17
C GLU A 285 -1.34 -24.95 -12.79
N GLY A 286 -2.10 -25.25 -11.73
CA GLY A 286 -1.63 -25.25 -10.35
C GLY A 286 -1.49 -23.86 -9.71
N TYR A 287 -1.84 -22.78 -10.44
CA TYR A 287 -1.81 -21.40 -9.98
C TYR A 287 -3.22 -20.81 -9.96
N LYS A 288 -3.47 -19.87 -9.04
CA LYS A 288 -4.66 -19.04 -9.12
C LYS A 288 -4.52 -18.08 -10.30
N PRO A 289 -5.59 -17.80 -11.08
CA PRO A 289 -5.54 -16.85 -12.17
C PRO A 289 -5.08 -15.45 -11.73
N SER A 290 -4.45 -14.72 -12.62
CA SER A 290 -4.06 -13.33 -12.34
C SER A 290 -5.30 -12.43 -12.11
N ARG A 291 -5.09 -11.25 -11.54
CA ARG A 291 -6.05 -10.15 -11.70
C ARG A 291 -6.08 -9.71 -13.17
N THR A 292 -7.13 -8.97 -13.53
CA THR A 292 -7.33 -8.50 -14.89
C THR A 292 -6.60 -7.18 -15.12
N LEU A 293 -5.78 -7.13 -16.17
CA LEU A 293 -5.29 -5.88 -16.74
C LEU A 293 -6.44 -5.23 -17.53
N THR A 294 -6.71 -3.95 -17.31
CA THR A 294 -7.69 -3.18 -18.11
C THR A 294 -7.01 -1.95 -18.69
N ILE A 295 -7.07 -1.79 -20.02
CA ILE A 295 -6.51 -0.65 -20.74
C ILE A 295 -7.54 -0.13 -21.73
N LEU A 296 -7.86 1.16 -21.67
CA LEU A 296 -8.59 1.86 -22.72
C LEU A 296 -7.60 2.41 -23.75
N ALA A 297 -7.43 1.71 -24.85
CA ALA A 297 -6.61 2.16 -25.97
C ALA A 297 -7.43 3.09 -26.86
N THR A 298 -7.11 4.38 -26.89
CA THR A 298 -7.88 5.40 -27.59
C THR A 298 -7.20 5.84 -28.88
N LYS A 299 -7.91 5.71 -29.99
CA LYS A 299 -7.46 6.31 -31.27
C LYS A 299 -7.71 7.81 -31.24
N ALA A 300 -6.65 8.57 -31.55
CA ALA A 300 -6.72 10.03 -31.62
C ALA A 300 -7.63 10.50 -32.76
N GLU A 301 -8.56 11.39 -32.43
CA GLU A 301 -9.34 12.11 -33.42
C GLU A 301 -8.77 13.52 -33.59
N PHE A 302 -8.15 13.78 -34.73
CA PHE A 302 -7.61 15.10 -35.04
C PHE A 302 -8.71 16.03 -35.54
N LYS A 303 -8.77 17.19 -34.91
CA LYS A 303 -9.56 18.30 -35.48
C LYS A 303 -8.77 18.95 -36.62
N PRO A 304 -9.46 19.44 -37.68
CA PRO A 304 -8.78 20.19 -38.72
C PRO A 304 -7.96 21.34 -38.15
N ALA A 305 -6.78 21.57 -38.70
CA ALA A 305 -5.96 22.70 -38.31
C ALA A 305 -6.72 24.02 -38.55
N ARG A 306 -6.83 24.84 -37.50
CA ARG A 306 -7.35 26.19 -37.65
C ARG A 306 -6.22 27.12 -38.07
N GLN A 307 -6.39 27.81 -39.20
CA GLN A 307 -5.50 28.92 -39.55
C GLN A 307 -5.83 30.08 -38.59
N ALA A 308 -4.85 30.44 -37.78
CA ALA A 308 -4.92 31.65 -36.98
C ALA A 308 -4.46 32.82 -37.85
N SER A 309 -5.37 33.69 -38.24
CA SER A 309 -5.02 34.96 -38.91
C SER A 309 -4.56 35.96 -37.88
N GLY A 310 -3.42 36.61 -38.12
CA GLY A 310 -2.91 37.67 -37.26
C GLY A 310 -2.12 37.20 -36.02
N SER A 311 -1.73 35.90 -35.98
CA SER A 311 -0.86 35.39 -34.91
C SER A 311 0.58 35.88 -35.12
N VAL A 312 1.20 36.31 -34.04
CA VAL A 312 2.65 36.55 -33.94
C VAL A 312 3.25 35.50 -33.01
N TYR A 313 4.54 35.25 -33.18
CA TYR A 313 5.25 34.33 -32.28
C TYR A 313 5.27 34.88 -30.86
N GLY A 314 4.83 34.06 -29.90
CA GLY A 314 4.82 34.39 -28.47
C GLY A 314 3.51 34.00 -27.77
N VAL A 315 3.45 34.34 -26.50
CA VAL A 315 2.25 34.19 -25.66
C VAL A 315 1.90 35.58 -25.11
N ASN A 316 0.62 35.90 -25.08
CA ASN A 316 0.15 37.05 -24.33
C ASN A 316 0.07 36.69 -22.85
N TYR A 317 0.69 37.54 -22.00
CA TYR A 317 0.54 37.40 -20.57
C TYR A 317 0.11 38.76 -19.98
N VAL A 318 -0.62 38.67 -18.90
CA VAL A 318 -0.97 39.85 -18.08
C VAL A 318 -0.32 39.66 -16.72
N HIS A 319 0.52 40.61 -16.33
CA HIS A 319 1.09 40.67 -15.00
C HIS A 319 0.27 41.62 -14.15
N VAL A 320 -0.43 41.08 -13.17
CA VAL A 320 -1.27 41.86 -12.25
C VAL A 320 -0.57 41.96 -10.90
N ILE A 321 -0.35 43.18 -10.43
CA ILE A 321 0.27 43.46 -9.13
C ILE A 321 -0.84 43.81 -8.13
N GLY A 322 -1.00 43.02 -7.06
CA GLY A 322 -1.97 43.28 -6.01
C GLY A 322 -2.01 42.17 -4.96
N ASN A 323 -2.78 42.36 -3.93
CA ASN A 323 -3.07 41.35 -2.91
C ASN A 323 -4.36 40.64 -3.27
N PHE A 324 -4.23 39.46 -3.91
CA PHE A 324 -5.36 38.65 -4.32
C PHE A 324 -5.53 37.48 -3.34
N GLN A 325 -6.77 37.24 -2.91
CA GLN A 325 -7.11 36.16 -2.00
C GLN A 325 -7.74 34.96 -2.72
N LYS A 326 -8.19 35.14 -3.96
CA LYS A 326 -8.78 34.11 -4.80
C LYS A 326 -8.63 34.44 -6.29
N VAL A 327 -8.76 33.44 -7.15
CA VAL A 327 -8.56 33.56 -8.61
C VAL A 327 -9.57 34.52 -9.26
N GLU A 328 -10.79 34.62 -8.72
CA GLU A 328 -11.84 35.53 -9.20
C GLU A 328 -11.46 37.02 -9.07
N ASP A 329 -10.57 37.35 -8.13
CA ASP A 329 -10.08 38.71 -7.92
C ASP A 329 -9.11 39.16 -9.05
N LEU A 330 -8.66 38.21 -9.89
CA LEU A 330 -7.83 38.45 -11.08
C LEU A 330 -8.65 38.80 -12.33
N LYS A 331 -9.98 38.91 -12.24
CA LYS A 331 -10.82 39.32 -13.36
C LYS A 331 -10.58 40.78 -13.62
N ASN A 332 -10.04 41.03 -14.79
CA ASN A 332 -9.69 42.37 -15.28
C ASN A 332 -10.90 43.30 -15.37
N ASP A 333 -10.60 44.55 -15.08
CA ASP A 333 -11.31 45.69 -15.63
C ASP A 333 -10.99 45.84 -17.14
#